data_b133d7a87d1ad1c3f28a79d110972325
#
_entry.id   b133d7a87d1ad1c3f28a79d110972325
#
_cell.length_a   1.000
_cell.length_b   1.000
_cell.length_c   1.000
_cell.angle_alpha   90.00
_cell.angle_beta   90.00
_cell.angle_gamma   90.00
#
_symmetry.space_group_name_H-M   'P 1'
#
loop_
_entity.id
_entity.type
_entity.pdbx_description
1 polymer ?
#
loop_
_entity_poly.entity_id
_entity_poly.type
_entity_poly.pdbx_seq_one_letter_code
_entity_poly.pdbx_strand_id
1 'polypeptide(L)'
;MKPVWLRRKLPDAEALARMRGLLRRHGLHTVCEGALCPNQGECFGQGTVTFLILGNTCTRSCTFCAIPTEERPPAPDPGEPERIARASAELGLRHVVVTSVTRDDLGDGGAGRFAETVQALRRISPEIVVEILIPDFQGSVESLRTVVKSTPQILNHNLETVPRLYPEVRPQADYGRSLLLLKRVKDLKPEMPTKSGLMLGLGEKQEEILRVMADLREVSCNLLTLGQYLQPSGKHHPVVRFVAPEEFEEFRVVGEKMGFQAVFSAPLVRSSFHAAEFFEKAHSPQSAQRAQREK
;
A
#
# COMPACT_ATOMS: atom_id res chain seq x y z
N MET A 1 7.67 14.73 -21.93
CA MET A 1 8.49 15.44 -20.88
C MET A 1 7.72 15.41 -19.58
N LYS A 2 8.39 15.16 -18.44
CA LYS A 2 7.73 15.08 -17.12
C LYS A 2 7.23 16.47 -16.69
N PRO A 3 5.94 16.63 -16.30
CA PRO A 3 5.39 17.92 -15.85
C PRO A 3 6.11 18.52 -14.62
N VAL A 4 5.99 19.84 -14.44
CA VAL A 4 6.66 20.57 -13.34
C VAL A 4 6.21 20.09 -11.97
N TRP A 5 4.91 19.77 -11.79
CA TRP A 5 4.35 19.30 -10.52
C TRP A 5 4.82 17.91 -10.07
N LEU A 6 5.50 17.17 -10.95
CA LEU A 6 6.14 15.89 -10.63
C LEU A 6 7.64 16.01 -10.35
N ARG A 7 8.19 17.24 -10.36
CA ARG A 7 9.60 17.46 -10.00
C ARG A 7 9.76 17.37 -8.48
N ARG A 8 10.85 16.76 -8.04
CA ARG A 8 11.23 16.67 -6.64
C ARG A 8 12.51 17.43 -6.39
N LYS A 9 12.67 17.94 -5.17
CA LYS A 9 13.96 18.42 -4.68
C LYS A 9 14.92 17.24 -4.59
N LEU A 10 16.20 17.49 -4.76
CA LEU A 10 17.23 16.49 -4.50
C LEU A 10 17.12 16.05 -3.04
N PRO A 11 17.19 14.74 -2.78
CA PRO A 11 17.12 14.23 -1.41
C PRO A 11 18.38 14.62 -0.63
N ASP A 12 18.24 14.71 0.68
CA ASP A 12 19.38 14.80 1.59
C ASP A 12 20.20 13.51 1.52
N ALA A 13 21.42 13.63 1.03
CA ALA A 13 22.32 12.49 0.81
C ALA A 13 22.71 11.78 2.13
N GLU A 14 22.85 12.53 3.23
CA GLU A 14 23.18 11.96 4.54
C GLU A 14 21.99 11.18 5.12
N ALA A 15 20.79 11.73 5.04
CA ALA A 15 19.57 11.05 5.49
C ALA A 15 19.35 9.75 4.70
N LEU A 16 19.54 9.77 3.36
CA LEU A 16 19.51 8.58 2.53
C LEU A 16 20.57 7.56 2.95
N ALA A 17 21.81 7.99 3.17
CA ALA A 17 22.90 7.11 3.56
C ALA A 17 22.65 6.47 4.93
N ARG A 18 22.15 7.24 5.91
CA ARG A 18 21.80 6.74 7.24
C ARG A 18 20.71 5.67 7.16
N MET A 19 19.60 5.94 6.46
CA MET A 19 18.50 4.99 6.31
C MET A 19 18.94 3.72 5.61
N ARG A 20 19.64 3.83 4.49
CA ARG A 20 20.18 2.67 3.76
C ARG A 20 21.20 1.87 4.58
N GLY A 21 22.01 2.56 5.39
CA GLY A 21 22.92 1.94 6.33
C GLY A 21 22.19 1.09 7.37
N LEU A 22 21.13 1.63 7.96
CA LEU A 22 20.27 0.92 8.92
C LEU A 22 19.62 -0.30 8.27
N LEU A 23 18.97 -0.14 7.12
CA LEU A 23 18.30 -1.23 6.42
C LEU A 23 19.27 -2.38 6.09
N ARG A 24 20.48 -2.05 5.63
CA ARG A 24 21.53 -3.04 5.34
C ARG A 24 22.01 -3.77 6.59
N ARG A 25 22.24 -3.05 7.72
CA ARG A 25 22.63 -3.69 8.99
C ARG A 25 21.61 -4.71 9.47
N HIS A 26 20.33 -4.43 9.27
CA HIS A 26 19.25 -5.33 9.62
C HIS A 26 18.90 -6.35 8.51
N GLY A 27 19.53 -6.29 7.33
CA GLY A 27 19.20 -7.18 6.19
C GLY A 27 17.75 -7.06 5.75
N LEU A 28 17.20 -5.82 5.71
CA LEU A 28 15.81 -5.54 5.39
C LEU A 28 15.64 -4.92 4.02
N HIS A 29 14.50 -5.22 3.40
CA HIS A 29 14.06 -4.66 2.13
C HIS A 29 12.95 -3.62 2.33
N THR A 30 12.84 -2.69 1.38
CA THR A 30 11.79 -1.68 1.36
C THR A 30 11.17 -1.57 -0.02
N VAL A 31 9.86 -1.32 -0.07
CA VAL A 31 9.20 -0.96 -1.33
C VAL A 31 9.69 0.39 -1.86
N CYS A 32 10.20 1.25 -0.97
CA CYS A 32 10.76 2.55 -1.33
C CYS A 32 11.96 2.41 -2.29
N GLU A 33 12.82 1.42 -2.06
CA GLU A 33 13.95 1.10 -2.94
C GLU A 33 13.54 0.16 -4.07
N GLY A 34 12.90 -0.96 -3.75
CA GLY A 34 12.55 -1.99 -4.73
C GLY A 34 11.62 -1.51 -5.82
N ALA A 35 10.64 -0.66 -5.51
CA ALA A 35 9.72 -0.09 -6.49
C ALA A 35 10.16 1.26 -7.07
N LEU A 36 11.40 1.71 -6.82
CA LEU A 36 11.95 2.98 -7.32
C LEU A 36 11.04 4.18 -6.98
N CYS A 37 10.58 4.25 -5.72
CA CYS A 37 9.60 5.24 -5.27
C CYS A 37 10.14 6.68 -5.41
N PRO A 38 9.40 7.61 -6.05
CA PRO A 38 9.83 9.00 -6.23
C PRO A 38 9.90 9.78 -4.91
N ASN A 39 9.26 9.29 -3.86
CA ASN A 39 9.20 9.96 -2.55
C ASN A 39 10.31 9.49 -1.58
N GLN A 40 11.17 8.54 -2.00
CA GLN A 40 12.20 7.96 -1.13
C GLN A 40 13.01 9.01 -0.37
N GLY A 41 13.45 10.07 -1.07
CA GLY A 41 14.28 11.11 -0.45
C GLY A 41 13.55 11.87 0.66
N GLU A 42 12.28 12.20 0.47
CA GLU A 42 11.45 12.86 1.47
C GLU A 42 11.14 11.94 2.65
N CYS A 43 10.65 10.73 2.36
CA CYS A 43 10.31 9.74 3.38
C CYS A 43 11.51 9.38 4.25
N PHE A 44 12.66 9.09 3.65
CA PHE A 44 13.87 8.72 4.38
C PHE A 44 14.43 9.91 5.19
N GLY A 45 14.31 11.15 4.67
CA GLY A 45 14.64 12.36 5.41
C GLY A 45 13.78 12.57 6.65
N GLN A 46 12.54 12.09 6.62
CA GLN A 46 11.58 12.13 7.75
C GLN A 46 11.61 10.87 8.62
N GLY A 47 12.54 9.95 8.39
CA GLY A 47 12.61 8.68 9.11
C GLY A 47 11.48 7.70 8.77
N THR A 48 10.73 7.93 7.67
CA THR A 48 9.60 7.08 7.28
C THR A 48 10.03 6.04 6.26
N VAL A 49 9.59 4.79 6.44
CA VAL A 49 9.90 3.66 5.57
C VAL A 49 8.72 2.71 5.47
N THR A 50 8.58 2.06 4.31
CA THR A 50 7.65 0.94 4.12
C THR A 50 8.45 -0.33 3.94
N PHE A 51 8.36 -1.22 4.91
CA PHE A 51 9.07 -2.50 4.86
C PHE A 51 8.46 -3.43 3.82
N LEU A 52 9.33 -4.14 3.11
CA LEU A 52 8.96 -5.17 2.13
C LEU A 52 9.38 -6.52 2.70
N ILE A 53 8.43 -7.37 3.04
CA ILE A 53 8.65 -8.71 3.61
C ILE A 53 8.59 -9.81 2.55
N LEU A 54 9.01 -11.01 2.95
CA LEU A 54 9.07 -12.22 2.10
C LEU A 54 10.16 -12.14 1.01
N GLY A 55 11.17 -11.30 1.24
CA GLY A 55 12.25 -11.06 0.30
C GLY A 55 11.97 -9.90 -0.67
N ASN A 56 12.70 -9.89 -1.77
CA ASN A 56 12.68 -8.80 -2.77
C ASN A 56 12.34 -9.27 -4.19
N THR A 57 11.82 -10.50 -4.35
CA THR A 57 11.47 -11.10 -5.63
C THR A 57 10.04 -11.62 -5.58
N CYS A 58 9.23 -11.26 -6.58
CA CYS A 58 7.79 -11.53 -6.65
C CYS A 58 7.49 -12.70 -7.58
N THR A 59 6.43 -13.47 -7.32
CA THR A 59 5.93 -14.52 -8.23
C THR A 59 5.03 -13.97 -9.34
N ARG A 60 4.64 -12.67 -9.27
CA ARG A 60 3.76 -12.03 -10.27
C ARG A 60 4.48 -10.92 -11.02
N SER A 61 4.12 -10.77 -12.30
CA SER A 61 4.73 -9.84 -13.26
C SER A 61 3.82 -8.65 -13.60
N CYS A 62 3.40 -7.87 -12.59
CA CYS A 62 2.63 -6.64 -12.82
C CYS A 62 3.47 -5.67 -13.65
N THR A 63 2.95 -5.21 -14.80
CA THR A 63 3.73 -4.43 -15.77
C THR A 63 4.12 -3.02 -15.30
N PHE A 64 3.52 -2.54 -14.22
CA PHE A 64 3.86 -1.26 -13.58
C PHE A 64 4.97 -1.36 -12.52
N CYS A 65 5.30 -2.57 -12.06
CA CYS A 65 6.11 -2.78 -10.86
C CYS A 65 7.57 -3.07 -11.19
N ALA A 66 8.49 -2.39 -10.51
CA ALA A 66 9.94 -2.56 -10.70
C ALA A 66 10.53 -3.73 -9.90
N ILE A 67 9.75 -4.41 -9.06
CA ILE A 67 10.22 -5.57 -8.28
C ILE A 67 10.58 -6.72 -9.24
N PRO A 68 11.75 -7.35 -9.11
CA PRO A 68 12.14 -8.52 -9.91
C PRO A 68 11.15 -9.67 -9.76
N THR A 69 11.01 -10.47 -10.82
CA THR A 69 10.07 -11.59 -10.86
C THR A 69 10.80 -12.92 -11.06
N GLU A 70 10.46 -13.92 -10.27
CA GLU A 70 10.91 -15.30 -10.38
C GLU A 70 9.77 -16.25 -10.03
N GLU A 71 9.70 -17.41 -10.69
CA GLU A 71 8.69 -18.43 -10.37
C GLU A 71 8.90 -19.05 -9.00
N ARG A 72 10.15 -19.19 -8.57
CA ARG A 72 10.55 -19.79 -7.30
C ARG A 72 11.55 -18.90 -6.56
N PRO A 73 11.08 -17.83 -5.92
CA PRO A 73 11.94 -16.99 -5.11
C PRO A 73 12.56 -17.76 -3.95
N PRO A 74 13.69 -17.28 -3.39
CA PRO A 74 14.29 -17.89 -2.20
C PRO A 74 13.29 -18.05 -1.04
N ALA A 75 13.54 -19.03 -0.17
CA ALA A 75 12.70 -19.24 1.01
C ALA A 75 12.67 -17.98 1.88
N PRO A 76 11.52 -17.59 2.47
CA PRO A 76 11.43 -16.45 3.36
C PRO A 76 12.31 -16.64 4.60
N ASP A 77 13.03 -15.59 4.98
CA ASP A 77 13.87 -15.60 6.17
C ASP A 77 13.01 -15.60 7.45
N PRO A 78 13.11 -16.60 8.33
CA PRO A 78 12.33 -16.68 9.55
C PRO A 78 12.63 -15.54 10.54
N GLY A 79 13.82 -14.93 10.50
CA GLY A 79 14.23 -13.84 11.37
C GLY A 79 13.78 -12.45 10.93
N GLU A 80 13.13 -12.31 9.76
CA GLU A 80 12.73 -11.03 9.19
C GLU A 80 11.77 -10.22 10.10
N PRO A 81 10.71 -10.81 10.73
CA PRO A 81 9.81 -10.07 11.62
C PRO A 81 10.51 -9.40 12.79
N GLU A 82 11.42 -10.10 13.46
CA GLU A 82 12.17 -9.56 14.61
C GLU A 82 13.13 -8.44 14.20
N ARG A 83 13.76 -8.55 13.02
CA ARG A 83 14.62 -7.49 12.51
C ARG A 83 13.83 -6.23 12.11
N ILE A 84 12.64 -6.38 11.57
CA ILE A 84 11.72 -5.25 11.28
C ILE A 84 11.35 -4.56 12.58
N ALA A 85 10.99 -5.30 13.61
CA ALA A 85 10.60 -4.74 14.88
C ALA A 85 11.76 -3.98 15.56
N ARG A 86 12.99 -4.53 15.52
CA ARG A 86 14.21 -3.85 16.02
C ARG A 86 14.53 -2.59 15.22
N ALA A 87 14.48 -2.66 13.89
CA ALA A 87 14.71 -1.50 13.03
C ALA A 87 13.66 -0.39 13.26
N SER A 88 12.40 -0.76 13.47
CA SER A 88 11.33 0.18 13.80
C SER A 88 11.56 0.88 15.12
N ALA A 89 12.05 0.17 16.13
CA ALA A 89 12.43 0.74 17.44
C ALA A 89 13.65 1.66 17.31
N GLU A 90 14.70 1.25 16.59
CA GLU A 90 15.89 2.07 16.32
C GLU A 90 15.54 3.38 15.62
N LEU A 91 14.55 3.36 14.71
CA LEU A 91 14.03 4.53 14.01
C LEU A 91 13.02 5.34 14.84
N GLY A 92 12.59 4.87 15.99
CA GLY A 92 11.57 5.52 16.82
C GLY A 92 10.20 5.62 16.13
N LEU A 93 9.86 4.64 15.28
CA LEU A 93 8.61 4.67 14.51
C LEU A 93 7.39 4.47 15.41
N ARG A 94 6.41 5.34 15.27
CA ARG A 94 5.08 5.19 15.89
C ARG A 94 4.03 4.64 14.94
N HIS A 95 4.28 4.71 13.64
CA HIS A 95 3.45 4.14 12.58
C HIS A 95 4.36 3.37 11.62
N VAL A 96 4.06 2.11 11.41
CA VAL A 96 4.82 1.22 10.52
C VAL A 96 3.92 0.68 9.43
N VAL A 97 4.37 0.81 8.19
CA VAL A 97 3.71 0.18 7.04
C VAL A 97 4.53 -1.02 6.60
N VAL A 98 3.88 -2.17 6.52
CA VAL A 98 4.46 -3.43 6.05
C VAL A 98 3.73 -3.89 4.80
N THR A 99 4.47 -4.18 3.75
CA THR A 99 3.95 -4.83 2.55
C THR A 99 4.82 -6.02 2.18
N SER A 100 4.39 -6.80 1.20
CA SER A 100 5.17 -7.94 0.71
C SER A 100 5.29 -7.96 -0.80
N VAL A 101 6.25 -8.72 -1.31
CA VAL A 101 6.13 -9.32 -2.63
C VAL A 101 5.01 -10.37 -2.63
N THR A 102 4.41 -10.66 -3.79
CA THR A 102 3.48 -11.79 -3.88
C THR A 102 4.26 -13.09 -3.90
N ARG A 103 3.79 -14.08 -3.14
CA ARG A 103 4.41 -15.39 -2.97
C ARG A 103 3.34 -16.47 -3.19
N ASP A 104 2.85 -16.57 -4.45
CA ASP A 104 1.86 -17.59 -4.84
C ASP A 104 2.42 -19.03 -4.76
N ASP A 105 3.73 -19.16 -4.60
CA ASP A 105 4.47 -20.40 -4.36
C ASP A 105 4.36 -20.91 -2.91
N LEU A 106 3.94 -20.06 -1.95
CA LEU A 106 3.72 -20.45 -0.56
C LEU A 106 2.26 -20.85 -0.34
N GLY A 107 2.02 -21.90 0.41
CA GLY A 107 0.68 -22.43 0.66
C GLY A 107 -0.30 -21.44 1.32
N ASP A 108 0.21 -20.48 2.11
CA ASP A 108 -0.58 -19.42 2.74
C ASP A 108 -0.39 -18.06 2.05
N GLY A 109 0.37 -17.98 0.96
CA GLY A 109 0.72 -16.74 0.27
C GLY A 109 1.53 -15.75 1.14
N GLY A 110 2.10 -16.22 2.26
CA GLY A 110 2.86 -15.43 3.21
C GLY A 110 2.03 -14.78 4.32
N ALA A 111 0.77 -15.17 4.50
CA ALA A 111 -0.13 -14.62 5.52
C ALA A 111 0.41 -14.79 6.95
N GLY A 112 1.02 -15.93 7.27
CA GLY A 112 1.68 -16.19 8.55
C GLY A 112 2.79 -15.17 8.83
N ARG A 113 3.58 -14.81 7.80
CA ARG A 113 4.67 -13.84 7.96
C ARG A 113 4.16 -12.42 8.28
N PHE A 114 3.05 -12.01 7.70
CA PHE A 114 2.38 -10.77 8.09
C PHE A 114 1.96 -10.80 9.57
N ALA A 115 1.32 -11.89 10.00
CA ALA A 115 0.87 -12.03 11.38
C ALA A 115 2.05 -12.02 12.37
N GLU A 116 3.13 -12.72 12.09
CA GLU A 116 4.38 -12.72 12.89
C GLU A 116 4.99 -11.31 12.96
N THR A 117 5.01 -10.58 11.86
CA THR A 117 5.56 -9.21 11.81
C THR A 117 4.73 -8.25 12.67
N VAL A 118 3.39 -8.31 12.59
CA VAL A 118 2.51 -7.50 13.45
C VAL A 118 2.75 -7.82 14.93
N GLN A 119 2.89 -9.10 15.28
CA GLN A 119 3.15 -9.53 16.66
C GLN A 119 4.54 -9.08 17.14
N ALA A 120 5.57 -9.20 16.31
CA ALA A 120 6.92 -8.76 16.65
C ALA A 120 6.99 -7.25 16.93
N LEU A 121 6.34 -6.43 16.07
CA LEU A 121 6.24 -4.99 16.25
C LEU A 121 5.57 -4.63 17.59
N ARG A 122 4.47 -5.29 17.94
CA ARG A 122 3.73 -5.04 19.19
C ARG A 122 4.48 -5.48 20.44
N ARG A 123 5.28 -6.54 20.37
CA ARG A 123 6.11 -6.96 21.50
C ARG A 123 7.13 -5.88 21.89
N ILE A 124 7.67 -5.16 20.91
CA ILE A 124 8.65 -4.10 21.15
C ILE A 124 7.97 -2.77 21.50
N SER A 125 6.86 -2.44 20.84
CA SER A 125 6.09 -1.21 21.07
C SER A 125 4.59 -1.50 21.03
N PRO A 126 3.92 -1.70 22.19
CA PRO A 126 2.48 -2.00 22.25
C PRO A 126 1.58 -0.94 21.58
N GLU A 127 2.01 0.32 21.62
CA GLU A 127 1.25 1.46 21.09
C GLU A 127 1.51 1.73 19.59
N ILE A 128 2.35 0.91 18.95
CA ILE A 128 2.71 1.12 17.55
C ILE A 128 1.49 0.90 16.64
N VAL A 129 1.25 1.83 15.75
CA VAL A 129 0.24 1.67 14.70
C VAL A 129 0.84 0.85 13.56
N VAL A 130 0.23 -0.27 13.23
CA VAL A 130 0.67 -1.14 12.13
C VAL A 130 -0.35 -1.12 11.01
N GLU A 131 0.05 -0.62 9.86
CA GLU A 131 -0.68 -0.75 8.60
C GLU A 131 -0.03 -1.87 7.77
N ILE A 132 -0.83 -2.75 7.20
CA ILE A 132 -0.35 -3.79 6.30
C ILE A 132 -0.98 -3.65 4.92
N LEU A 133 -0.17 -3.79 3.87
CA LEU A 133 -0.62 -3.86 2.48
C LEU A 133 -0.39 -5.28 1.97
N ILE A 134 -1.47 -6.03 1.85
CA ILE A 134 -1.43 -7.47 1.54
C ILE A 134 -1.69 -7.77 0.06
N PRO A 135 -1.18 -8.90 -0.48
CA PRO A 135 -1.61 -9.46 -1.75
C PRO A 135 -3.03 -10.06 -1.63
N ASP A 136 -3.58 -10.55 -2.73
CA ASP A 136 -4.93 -11.14 -2.74
C ASP A 136 -4.99 -12.57 -2.20
N PHE A 137 -3.85 -13.18 -1.82
CA PHE A 137 -3.71 -14.57 -1.36
C PHE A 137 -4.44 -15.58 -2.26
N GLN A 138 -4.55 -15.31 -3.55
CA GLN A 138 -5.34 -16.12 -4.51
C GLN A 138 -6.79 -16.36 -4.05
N GLY A 139 -7.32 -15.47 -3.19
CA GLY A 139 -8.68 -15.57 -2.62
C GLY A 139 -8.82 -16.48 -1.42
N SER A 140 -7.72 -16.99 -0.83
CA SER A 140 -7.73 -17.83 0.37
C SER A 140 -8.35 -17.10 1.58
N VAL A 141 -9.49 -17.59 2.05
CA VAL A 141 -10.17 -17.05 3.24
C VAL A 141 -9.36 -17.36 4.50
N GLU A 142 -8.67 -18.50 4.55
CA GLU A 142 -7.88 -18.90 5.71
C GLU A 142 -6.65 -18.00 5.88
N SER A 143 -5.95 -17.70 4.79
CA SER A 143 -4.83 -16.75 4.78
C SER A 143 -5.29 -15.36 5.23
N LEU A 144 -6.43 -14.89 4.70
CA LEU A 144 -7.00 -13.60 5.11
C LEU A 144 -7.38 -13.61 6.60
N ARG A 145 -7.99 -14.68 7.10
CA ARG A 145 -8.33 -14.84 8.52
C ARG A 145 -7.11 -14.78 9.42
N THR A 146 -6.01 -15.42 9.03
CA THR A 146 -4.73 -15.38 9.76
C THR A 146 -4.24 -13.95 9.93
N VAL A 147 -4.27 -13.17 8.84
CA VAL A 147 -3.86 -11.76 8.87
C VAL A 147 -4.82 -10.90 9.71
N VAL A 148 -6.12 -11.04 9.54
CA VAL A 148 -7.13 -10.28 10.29
C VAL A 148 -7.05 -10.57 11.79
N LYS A 149 -6.79 -11.83 12.19
CA LYS A 149 -6.58 -12.23 13.59
C LYS A 149 -5.34 -11.59 14.23
N SER A 150 -4.32 -11.20 13.46
CA SER A 150 -3.15 -10.47 14.00
C SER A 150 -3.48 -9.04 14.38
N THR A 151 -4.68 -8.56 14.01
CA THR A 151 -5.25 -7.26 14.38
C THR A 151 -4.43 -6.04 14.00
N PRO A 152 -3.94 -5.87 12.76
CA PRO A 152 -3.36 -4.60 12.33
C PRO A 152 -4.38 -3.47 12.49
N GLN A 153 -3.91 -2.23 12.65
CA GLN A 153 -4.81 -1.07 12.76
C GLN A 153 -5.45 -0.69 11.42
N ILE A 154 -4.75 -0.94 10.29
CA ILE A 154 -5.30 -0.74 8.94
C ILE A 154 -4.91 -1.94 8.08
N LEU A 155 -5.89 -2.50 7.36
CA LEU A 155 -5.63 -3.49 6.33
C LEU A 155 -5.83 -2.87 4.94
N ASN A 156 -4.77 -2.85 4.16
CA ASN A 156 -4.74 -2.29 2.82
C ASN A 156 -4.61 -3.39 1.77
N HIS A 157 -5.39 -3.28 0.69
CA HIS A 157 -5.23 -4.06 -0.53
C HIS A 157 -5.56 -3.17 -1.73
N ASN A 158 -4.56 -2.89 -2.58
CA ASN A 158 -4.72 -1.99 -3.70
C ASN A 158 -5.40 -2.67 -4.90
N LEU A 159 -6.34 -1.97 -5.52
CA LEU A 159 -6.88 -2.33 -6.84
C LEU A 159 -5.93 -1.93 -7.98
N GLU A 160 -5.08 -0.95 -7.77
CA GLU A 160 -4.04 -0.39 -8.63
C GLU A 160 -4.57 0.28 -9.91
N THR A 161 -5.57 -0.30 -10.59
CA THR A 161 -6.15 0.24 -11.83
C THR A 161 -7.61 -0.21 -12.00
N VAL A 162 -8.23 0.18 -13.11
CA VAL A 162 -9.63 -0.14 -13.47
C VAL A 162 -9.74 -1.55 -14.10
N PRO A 163 -10.91 -2.23 -14.03
CA PRO A 163 -11.08 -3.61 -14.50
C PRO A 163 -10.58 -3.87 -15.92
N ARG A 164 -10.88 -2.96 -16.85
CA ARG A 164 -10.49 -3.09 -18.26
C ARG A 164 -8.99 -3.22 -18.47
N LEU A 165 -8.19 -2.61 -17.60
CA LEU A 165 -6.73 -2.61 -17.69
C LEU A 165 -6.06 -3.77 -16.94
N TYR A 166 -6.79 -4.58 -16.18
CA TYR A 166 -6.20 -5.71 -15.43
C TYR A 166 -5.40 -6.67 -16.30
N PRO A 167 -5.91 -7.13 -17.48
CA PRO A 167 -5.16 -8.08 -18.32
C PRO A 167 -3.80 -7.54 -18.78
N GLU A 168 -3.67 -6.22 -18.94
CA GLU A 168 -2.44 -5.56 -19.40
C GLU A 168 -1.53 -5.14 -18.23
N VAL A 169 -2.11 -4.63 -17.15
CA VAL A 169 -1.39 -3.99 -16.04
C VAL A 169 -1.09 -4.98 -14.92
N ARG A 170 -2.01 -5.92 -14.64
CA ARG A 170 -1.93 -6.90 -13.55
C ARG A 170 -2.40 -8.29 -14.00
N PRO A 171 -1.76 -8.94 -14.96
CA PRO A 171 -2.30 -10.12 -15.65
C PRO A 171 -2.63 -11.31 -14.75
N GLN A 172 -2.00 -11.44 -13.58
CA GLN A 172 -2.25 -12.53 -12.63
C GLN A 172 -3.19 -12.15 -11.48
N ALA A 173 -3.64 -10.89 -11.44
CA ALA A 173 -4.62 -10.44 -10.46
C ALA A 173 -6.05 -10.50 -11.02
N ASP A 174 -7.02 -10.48 -10.12
CA ASP A 174 -8.45 -10.46 -10.46
C ASP A 174 -9.14 -9.33 -9.69
N TYR A 175 -9.90 -8.49 -10.42
CA TYR A 175 -10.58 -7.33 -9.86
C TYR A 175 -11.67 -7.71 -8.86
N GLY A 176 -12.50 -8.68 -9.22
CA GLY A 176 -13.59 -9.17 -8.35
C GLY A 176 -13.04 -9.81 -7.09
N ARG A 177 -11.95 -10.60 -7.20
CA ARG A 177 -11.23 -11.17 -6.06
C ARG A 177 -10.71 -10.10 -5.12
N SER A 178 -10.15 -9.03 -5.65
CA SER A 178 -9.62 -7.90 -4.87
C SER A 178 -10.72 -7.18 -4.10
N LEU A 179 -11.87 -6.92 -4.71
CA LEU A 179 -13.04 -6.35 -4.03
C LEU A 179 -13.60 -7.32 -2.97
N LEU A 180 -13.73 -8.60 -3.33
CA LEU A 180 -14.21 -9.64 -2.41
C LEU A 180 -13.30 -9.80 -1.19
N LEU A 181 -11.97 -9.63 -1.35
CA LEU A 181 -11.03 -9.63 -0.22
C LEU A 181 -11.37 -8.51 0.76
N LEU A 182 -11.53 -7.27 0.28
CA LEU A 182 -11.88 -6.12 1.13
C LEU A 182 -13.24 -6.31 1.83
N LYS A 183 -14.23 -6.85 1.12
CA LYS A 183 -15.52 -7.23 1.70
C LYS A 183 -15.35 -8.25 2.82
N ARG A 184 -14.60 -9.33 2.58
CA ARG A 184 -14.37 -10.38 3.57
C ARG A 184 -13.64 -9.88 4.83
N VAL A 185 -12.80 -8.85 4.73
CA VAL A 185 -12.23 -8.20 5.92
C VAL A 185 -13.35 -7.63 6.78
N LYS A 186 -14.35 -6.96 6.17
CA LYS A 186 -15.51 -6.40 6.88
C LYS A 186 -16.41 -7.48 7.47
N ASP A 187 -16.57 -8.60 6.78
CA ASP A 187 -17.33 -9.75 7.29
C ASP A 187 -16.62 -10.39 8.51
N LEU A 188 -15.29 -10.45 8.52
CA LEU A 188 -14.48 -11.02 9.61
C LEU A 188 -14.30 -10.07 10.79
N LYS A 189 -14.17 -8.77 10.53
CA LYS A 189 -13.91 -7.73 11.53
C LYS A 189 -14.46 -6.38 11.05
N PRO A 190 -15.77 -6.11 11.27
CA PRO A 190 -16.45 -4.93 10.72
C PRO A 190 -15.80 -3.59 11.06
N GLU A 191 -15.23 -3.49 12.27
CA GLU A 191 -14.56 -2.28 12.75
C GLU A 191 -13.17 -2.04 12.17
N MET A 192 -12.53 -3.04 11.55
CA MET A 192 -11.18 -2.88 10.98
C MET A 192 -11.22 -1.93 9.79
N PRO A 193 -10.49 -0.80 9.83
CA PRO A 193 -10.38 0.08 8.69
C PRO A 193 -9.72 -0.64 7.50
N THR A 194 -10.38 -0.56 6.33
CA THR A 194 -9.82 -1.04 5.07
C THR A 194 -9.41 0.12 4.19
N LYS A 195 -8.35 -0.08 3.43
CA LYS A 195 -7.77 0.91 2.53
C LYS A 195 -7.51 0.30 1.16
N SER A 196 -7.66 1.11 0.12
CA SER A 196 -7.27 0.74 -1.24
C SER A 196 -6.60 1.90 -1.96
N GLY A 197 -5.96 1.61 -3.07
CA GLY A 197 -5.28 2.62 -3.88
C GLY A 197 -5.38 2.34 -5.37
N LEU A 198 -5.37 3.45 -6.15
CA LEU A 198 -5.27 3.43 -7.60
C LEU A 198 -4.12 4.30 -8.05
N MET A 199 -3.46 3.85 -9.12
CA MET A 199 -2.54 4.65 -9.90
C MET A 199 -3.25 5.20 -11.12
N LEU A 200 -3.15 6.50 -11.36
CA LEU A 200 -3.76 7.18 -12.49
C LEU A 200 -2.73 7.48 -13.58
N GLY A 201 -3.16 7.45 -14.83
CA GLY A 201 -2.31 7.69 -16.00
C GLY A 201 -1.86 6.42 -16.72
N LEU A 202 -2.50 5.26 -16.43
CA LEU A 202 -2.29 3.97 -17.08
C LEU A 202 -3.18 3.79 -18.35
N GLY A 203 -4.12 4.74 -18.62
CA GLY A 203 -5.06 4.68 -19.74
C GLY A 203 -6.51 4.52 -19.33
N GLU A 204 -6.80 4.62 -18.05
CA GLU A 204 -8.17 4.66 -17.50
C GLU A 204 -8.91 5.95 -17.91
N LYS A 205 -10.23 5.86 -18.00
CA LYS A 205 -11.13 6.99 -18.18
C LYS A 205 -11.67 7.47 -16.83
N GLN A 206 -12.12 8.72 -16.78
CA GLN A 206 -12.67 9.31 -15.55
C GLN A 206 -13.86 8.51 -15.01
N GLU A 207 -14.78 8.10 -15.90
CA GLU A 207 -15.97 7.32 -15.52
C GLU A 207 -15.59 5.95 -14.93
N GLU A 208 -14.50 5.34 -15.42
CA GLU A 208 -13.99 4.07 -14.90
C GLU A 208 -13.43 4.23 -13.49
N ILE A 209 -12.71 5.33 -13.24
CA ILE A 209 -12.19 5.66 -11.88
C ILE A 209 -13.35 5.84 -10.90
N LEU A 210 -14.37 6.64 -11.30
CA LEU A 210 -15.55 6.88 -10.46
C LEU A 210 -16.32 5.60 -10.16
N ARG A 211 -16.41 4.68 -11.14
CA ARG A 211 -17.01 3.34 -10.93
C ARG A 211 -16.21 2.54 -9.91
N VAL A 212 -14.90 2.48 -10.03
CA VAL A 212 -14.06 1.77 -9.06
C VAL A 212 -14.19 2.37 -7.65
N MET A 213 -14.32 3.69 -7.54
CA MET A 213 -14.58 4.34 -6.26
C MET A 213 -15.93 3.91 -5.67
N ALA A 214 -16.98 3.81 -6.51
CA ALA A 214 -18.29 3.29 -6.08
C ALA A 214 -18.21 1.82 -5.65
N ASP A 215 -17.58 0.95 -6.45
CA ASP A 215 -17.38 -0.47 -6.12
C ASP A 215 -16.64 -0.65 -4.79
N LEU A 216 -15.63 0.18 -4.51
CA LEU A 216 -14.94 0.20 -3.22
C LEU A 216 -15.86 0.60 -2.05
N ARG A 217 -16.79 1.54 -2.27
CA ARG A 217 -17.77 1.92 -1.26
C ARG A 217 -18.80 0.81 -1.03
N GLU A 218 -19.23 0.10 -2.07
CA GLU A 218 -20.13 -1.05 -1.94
C GLU A 218 -19.56 -2.15 -1.03
N VAL A 219 -18.23 -2.34 -1.03
CA VAL A 219 -17.55 -3.26 -0.10
C VAL A 219 -17.11 -2.59 1.20
N SER A 220 -17.64 -1.39 1.51
CA SER A 220 -17.38 -0.63 2.74
C SER A 220 -15.89 -0.29 2.96
N CYS A 221 -15.13 -0.08 1.88
CA CYS A 221 -13.76 0.40 1.98
C CYS A 221 -13.73 1.81 2.58
N ASN A 222 -12.91 2.02 3.62
CA ASN A 222 -12.91 3.26 4.40
C ASN A 222 -12.01 4.34 3.79
N LEU A 223 -10.85 3.95 3.29
CA LEU A 223 -9.75 4.85 2.95
C LEU A 223 -9.33 4.64 1.50
N LEU A 224 -9.06 5.73 0.78
CA LEU A 224 -8.66 5.69 -0.62
C LEU A 224 -7.42 6.54 -0.89
N THR A 225 -6.49 6.00 -1.67
CA THR A 225 -5.34 6.75 -2.21
C THR A 225 -5.38 6.78 -3.73
N LEU A 226 -5.17 7.96 -4.31
CA LEU A 226 -5.05 8.16 -5.76
C LEU A 226 -3.73 8.86 -6.04
N GLY A 227 -2.88 8.27 -6.89
CA GLY A 227 -1.57 8.83 -7.22
C GLY A 227 -1.21 8.64 -8.67
N GLN A 228 -0.36 9.51 -9.22
CA GLN A 228 0.11 9.38 -10.60
C GLN A 228 0.99 8.15 -10.77
N TYR A 229 0.70 7.31 -11.75
CA TYR A 229 1.63 6.30 -12.20
C TYR A 229 2.89 6.94 -12.78
N LEU A 230 4.05 6.43 -12.38
CA LEU A 230 5.34 6.83 -12.92
C LEU A 230 6.08 5.58 -13.39
N GLN A 231 6.33 5.52 -14.69
CA GLN A 231 7.00 4.39 -15.33
C GLN A 231 8.42 4.21 -14.79
N PRO A 232 8.74 3.04 -14.20
CA PRO A 232 10.07 2.80 -13.63
C PRO A 232 11.18 2.72 -14.69
N SER A 233 10.90 2.11 -15.84
CA SER A 233 11.81 2.03 -17.00
C SER A 233 11.04 1.81 -18.30
N GLY A 234 11.70 1.92 -19.44
CA GLY A 234 11.07 1.71 -20.76
C GLY A 234 10.49 0.30 -21.00
N LYS A 235 10.76 -0.67 -20.09
CA LYS A 235 10.20 -2.04 -20.16
C LYS A 235 8.84 -2.18 -19.48
N HIS A 236 8.45 -1.20 -18.65
CA HIS A 236 7.20 -1.21 -17.90
C HIS A 236 6.07 -0.56 -18.69
N HIS A 237 4.84 -0.74 -18.23
CA HIS A 237 3.67 -0.10 -18.82
C HIS A 237 3.92 1.40 -19.03
N PRO A 238 3.61 1.97 -20.22
CA PRO A 238 3.88 3.38 -20.48
C PRO A 238 2.96 4.30 -19.65
N VAL A 239 3.43 5.50 -19.34
CA VAL A 239 2.54 6.55 -18.86
C VAL A 239 1.72 7.05 -20.04
N VAL A 240 0.41 6.79 -20.02
CA VAL A 240 -0.52 7.21 -21.10
C VAL A 240 -0.81 8.71 -20.99
N ARG A 241 -1.02 9.21 -19.77
CA ARG A 241 -1.17 10.64 -19.50
C ARG A 241 -0.64 11.04 -18.13
N PHE A 242 -0.29 12.30 -17.98
CA PHE A 242 -0.05 12.92 -16.69
C PHE A 242 -1.32 13.65 -16.26
N VAL A 243 -1.93 13.18 -15.17
CA VAL A 243 -3.13 13.73 -14.58
C VAL A 243 -2.81 15.07 -13.91
N ALA A 244 -3.61 16.09 -14.16
CA ALA A 244 -3.41 17.41 -13.56
C ALA A 244 -3.70 17.40 -12.05
N PRO A 245 -3.02 18.21 -11.24
CA PRO A 245 -3.29 18.31 -9.80
C PRO A 245 -4.75 18.62 -9.47
N GLU A 246 -5.40 19.42 -10.30
CA GLU A 246 -6.80 19.80 -10.17
C GLU A 246 -7.75 18.60 -10.30
N GLU A 247 -7.47 17.66 -11.23
CA GLU A 247 -8.24 16.43 -11.38
C GLU A 247 -8.11 15.53 -10.15
N PHE A 248 -6.92 15.46 -9.53
CA PHE A 248 -6.75 14.76 -8.26
C PHE A 248 -7.60 15.36 -7.15
N GLU A 249 -7.69 16.69 -7.09
CA GLU A 249 -8.52 17.37 -6.11
C GLU A 249 -10.01 17.12 -6.35
N GLU A 250 -10.47 17.08 -7.61
CA GLU A 250 -11.82 16.70 -7.96
C GLU A 250 -12.16 15.29 -7.48
N PHE A 251 -11.28 14.29 -7.71
CA PHE A 251 -11.47 12.94 -7.20
C PHE A 251 -11.50 12.89 -5.68
N ARG A 252 -10.69 13.70 -4.99
CA ARG A 252 -10.73 13.79 -3.52
C ARG A 252 -12.10 14.24 -3.03
N VAL A 253 -12.62 15.33 -3.59
CA VAL A 253 -13.93 15.90 -3.23
C VAL A 253 -15.06 14.91 -3.52
N VAL A 254 -15.03 14.25 -4.69
CA VAL A 254 -16.02 13.26 -5.06
C VAL A 254 -15.97 12.04 -4.11
N GLY A 255 -14.78 11.54 -3.81
CA GLY A 255 -14.63 10.41 -2.90
C GLY A 255 -15.12 10.70 -1.48
N GLU A 256 -14.87 11.90 -0.97
CA GLU A 256 -15.41 12.33 0.32
C GLU A 256 -16.95 12.40 0.30
N LYS A 257 -17.56 12.85 -0.82
CA LYS A 257 -19.02 12.84 -1.00
C LYS A 257 -19.60 11.42 -1.14
N MET A 258 -18.81 10.47 -1.67
CA MET A 258 -19.19 9.06 -1.73
C MET A 258 -19.12 8.35 -0.36
N GLY A 259 -18.66 9.04 0.71
CA GLY A 259 -18.60 8.49 2.07
C GLY A 259 -17.28 7.77 2.41
N PHE A 260 -16.19 7.98 1.69
CA PHE A 260 -14.87 7.58 2.22
C PHE A 260 -14.53 8.41 3.46
N GLN A 261 -14.00 7.77 4.49
CA GLN A 261 -13.56 8.45 5.72
C GLN A 261 -12.40 9.42 5.44
N ALA A 262 -11.48 9.03 4.55
CA ALA A 262 -10.47 9.91 4.03
C ALA A 262 -10.05 9.50 2.60
N VAL A 263 -9.77 10.50 1.76
CA VAL A 263 -9.22 10.35 0.42
C VAL A 263 -7.95 11.17 0.32
N PHE A 264 -6.83 10.51 0.02
CA PHE A 264 -5.58 11.18 -0.34
C PHE A 264 -5.38 11.06 -1.84
N SER A 265 -5.47 12.17 -2.51
CA SER A 265 -5.44 12.24 -3.97
C SER A 265 -4.54 13.39 -4.39
N ALA A 266 -3.37 13.06 -4.93
CA ALA A 266 -2.40 14.02 -5.46
C ALA A 266 -1.35 13.29 -6.33
N PRO A 267 -0.65 13.99 -7.22
CA PRO A 267 0.28 13.37 -8.17
C PRO A 267 1.34 12.47 -7.54
N LEU A 268 1.81 12.79 -6.35
CA LEU A 268 2.88 12.04 -5.70
C LEU A 268 2.42 11.14 -4.56
N VAL A 269 1.11 11.03 -4.33
CA VAL A 269 0.53 10.09 -3.36
C VAL A 269 0.90 8.64 -3.74
N ARG A 270 1.17 7.85 -2.73
CA ARG A 270 1.36 6.40 -2.75
C ARG A 270 0.60 5.80 -1.57
N SER A 271 0.31 4.50 -1.62
CA SER A 271 -0.48 3.83 -0.58
C SER A 271 0.06 4.04 0.84
N SER A 272 1.37 4.14 1.01
CA SER A 272 2.02 4.34 2.31
C SER A 272 2.56 5.75 2.54
N PHE A 273 2.38 6.67 1.56
CA PHE A 273 2.87 8.04 1.70
C PHE A 273 2.04 8.79 2.74
N HIS A 274 2.70 9.40 3.74
CA HIS A 274 2.06 10.08 4.89
C HIS A 274 1.03 9.19 5.63
N ALA A 275 1.28 7.90 5.75
CA ALA A 275 0.34 6.93 6.34
C ALA A 275 -0.08 7.31 7.78
N ALA A 276 0.81 7.90 8.58
CA ALA A 276 0.50 8.38 9.93
C ALA A 276 -0.55 9.50 9.92
N GLU A 277 -0.37 10.51 9.07
CA GLU A 277 -1.35 11.61 8.92
C GLU A 277 -2.71 11.10 8.42
N PHE A 278 -2.66 10.07 7.55
CA PHE A 278 -3.84 9.39 7.05
C PHE A 278 -4.62 8.73 8.19
N PHE A 279 -3.91 8.03 9.06
CA PHE A 279 -4.47 7.37 10.23
C PHE A 279 -5.10 8.38 11.20
N GLU A 280 -4.41 9.49 11.49
CA GLU A 280 -4.90 10.55 12.37
C GLU A 280 -6.20 11.19 11.82
N LYS A 281 -6.24 11.52 10.51
CA LYS A 281 -7.44 12.06 9.86
C LYS A 281 -8.61 11.08 9.92
N ALA A 282 -8.39 9.79 9.69
CA ALA A 282 -9.42 8.75 9.75
C ALA A 282 -10.01 8.58 11.15
N HIS A 283 -9.25 8.88 12.20
CA HIS A 283 -9.66 8.76 13.60
C HIS A 283 -9.98 10.11 14.26
N SER A 284 -10.02 11.20 13.48
CA SER A 284 -10.38 12.52 14.02
C SER A 284 -11.85 12.57 14.47
N PRO A 285 -12.21 13.40 15.48
CA PRO A 285 -13.60 13.56 15.93
C PRO A 285 -14.56 13.98 14.80
N GLN A 286 -14.08 14.69 13.78
CA GLN A 286 -14.85 15.10 12.61
C GLN A 286 -15.22 13.94 11.69
N SER A 287 -14.34 12.94 11.52
CA SER A 287 -14.64 11.74 10.77
C SER A 287 -15.64 10.83 11.49
N ALA A 288 -15.58 10.77 12.83
CA ALA A 288 -16.53 10.04 13.66
C ALA A 288 -17.96 10.63 13.60
N GLN A 289 -18.08 11.96 13.59
CA GLN A 289 -19.39 12.65 13.45
C GLN A 289 -20.03 12.45 12.07
N ARG A 290 -19.22 12.35 11.01
CA ARG A 290 -19.69 12.06 9.65
C ARG A 290 -20.29 10.65 9.55
N ALA A 291 -19.59 9.65 10.09
CA ALA A 291 -20.06 8.25 10.12
C ALA A 291 -21.34 8.04 10.93
N GLN A 292 -21.65 8.93 11.89
CA GLN A 292 -22.91 8.88 12.68
C GLN A 292 -24.09 9.55 11.97
N ARG A 293 -23.87 10.46 11.03
CA ARG A 293 -24.94 11.13 10.27
C ARG A 293 -25.44 10.29 9.08
N GLU A 294 -24.71 9.25 8.71
CA GLU A 294 -25.01 8.35 7.58
C GLU A 294 -25.63 7.01 8.03
N LYS A 295 -25.89 6.85 9.32
CA LYS A 295 -26.69 5.76 9.92
C LYS A 295 -28.09 6.24 10.23
#